data_1db27d6538458df6f509b126e972702d
#
_entry.id   1db27d6538458df6f509b126e972702d
#
_cell.length_a   1.000
_cell.length_b   1.000
_cell.length_c   1.000
_cell.angle_alpha   90.00
_cell.angle_beta   90.00
_cell.angle_gamma   90.00
#
_symmetry.space_group_name_H-M   'P 1'
#
loop_
_entity.id
_entity.type
_entity.pdbx_description
1 polymer ?
#
loop_
_entity_poly.entity_id
_entity_poly.type
_entity_poly.pdbx_seq_one_letter_code
_entity_poly.pdbx_strand_id
1 'polypeptide(L)'
;MIATTSWIATSILLASPSVADHELLDRDLKDGQALYQEYCASCHGSNLEGQDDWRSPNSDGTLPAPPHDETGHTWHHDNQLLFDYTKLGGSRALAAIGVQDFVSGMPAFDDILSDDEVWNILAFIRSTWPERVQKIQASRNPPHQ
;
A
#
# COMPACT_ATOMS: atom_id res chain seq x y z
N MET A 1 12.24 -39.86 50.62
CA MET A 1 12.71 -38.82 49.67
C MET A 1 11.74 -38.78 48.55
N ILE A 2 10.89 -37.76 48.47
CA ILE A 2 9.89 -37.58 47.42
C ILE A 2 10.39 -36.46 46.51
N ALA A 3 10.70 -36.80 45.28
CA ALA A 3 11.15 -35.85 44.27
C ALA A 3 9.94 -35.19 43.62
N THR A 4 9.76 -33.89 43.83
CA THR A 4 8.73 -33.08 43.16
C THR A 4 9.29 -32.56 41.84
N THR A 5 8.76 -33.10 40.72
CA THR A 5 9.03 -32.61 39.36
C THR A 5 8.19 -31.36 39.10
N SER A 6 8.87 -30.22 39.00
CA SER A 6 8.23 -28.94 38.62
C SER A 6 8.10 -28.82 37.11
N TRP A 7 6.88 -28.76 36.59
CA TRP A 7 6.63 -28.51 35.17
C TRP A 7 6.62 -27.00 34.92
N ILE A 8 7.60 -26.51 34.15
CA ILE A 8 7.62 -25.13 33.67
C ILE A 8 6.75 -25.09 32.41
N ALA A 9 5.57 -24.49 32.54
CA ALA A 9 4.71 -24.20 31.39
C ALA A 9 5.28 -22.99 30.63
N THR A 10 5.84 -23.24 29.47
CA THR A 10 6.29 -22.17 28.55
C THR A 10 5.05 -21.62 27.81
N SER A 11 4.57 -20.46 28.26
CA SER A 11 3.49 -19.75 27.56
C SER A 11 4.05 -19.17 26.25
N ILE A 12 3.66 -19.71 25.12
CA ILE A 12 3.89 -19.12 23.81
C ILE A 12 2.92 -17.95 23.68
N LEU A 13 3.42 -16.72 23.79
CA LEU A 13 2.67 -15.54 23.36
C LEU A 13 2.53 -15.59 21.83
N LEU A 14 1.36 -15.97 21.35
CA LEU A 14 0.97 -15.73 19.98
C LEU A 14 0.79 -14.22 19.82
N ALA A 15 1.70 -13.56 19.12
CA ALA A 15 1.52 -12.17 18.73
C ALA A 15 0.29 -12.11 17.82
N SER A 16 -0.78 -11.47 18.30
CA SER A 16 -1.93 -11.13 17.47
C SER A 16 -1.46 -10.25 16.32
N PRO A 17 -1.95 -10.45 15.08
CA PRO A 17 -1.63 -9.53 13.98
C PRO A 17 -2.02 -8.10 14.40
N SER A 18 -1.18 -7.15 14.09
CA SER A 18 -1.45 -5.73 14.34
C SER A 18 -2.75 -5.35 13.64
N VAL A 19 -3.72 -4.82 14.37
CA VAL A 19 -5.04 -4.38 13.86
C VAL A 19 -4.91 -3.28 12.79
N ALA A 20 -3.75 -2.68 12.68
CA ALA A 20 -3.41 -1.58 11.75
C ALA A 20 -3.35 -1.96 10.26
N ASP A 21 -3.59 -3.22 9.91
CA ASP A 21 -3.36 -3.73 8.55
C ASP A 21 -4.58 -4.50 7.98
N HIS A 22 -5.72 -4.39 8.67
CA HIS A 22 -6.90 -5.20 8.36
C HIS A 22 -7.51 -4.92 6.99
N GLU A 23 -7.34 -3.70 6.45
CA GLU A 23 -7.87 -3.34 5.12
C GLU A 23 -7.25 -4.18 4.01
N LEU A 24 -6.00 -4.63 4.20
CA LEU A 24 -5.25 -5.41 3.21
C LEU A 24 -5.24 -6.92 3.50
N LEU A 25 -5.89 -7.36 4.60
CA LEU A 25 -6.00 -8.78 4.94
C LEU A 25 -7.14 -9.43 4.16
N ASP A 26 -6.95 -10.71 3.79
CA ASP A 26 -7.96 -11.55 3.15
C ASP A 26 -8.55 -10.98 1.85
N ARG A 27 -7.79 -10.13 1.14
CA ARG A 27 -8.17 -9.53 -0.14
C ARG A 27 -7.99 -10.49 -1.30
N ASP A 28 -8.77 -10.30 -2.36
CA ASP A 28 -8.61 -11.06 -3.60
C ASP A 28 -7.42 -10.51 -4.41
N LEU A 29 -6.25 -11.13 -4.20
CA LEU A 29 -5.02 -10.72 -4.89
C LEU A 29 -5.06 -10.97 -6.40
N LYS A 30 -5.85 -11.95 -6.85
CA LYS A 30 -5.97 -12.27 -8.28
C LYS A 30 -6.82 -11.20 -8.98
N ASP A 31 -7.92 -10.80 -8.35
CA ASP A 31 -8.73 -9.68 -8.81
C ASP A 31 -7.91 -8.38 -8.79
N GLY A 32 -7.21 -8.10 -7.69
CA GLY A 32 -6.32 -6.95 -7.57
C GLY A 32 -5.25 -6.90 -8.66
N GLN A 33 -4.66 -8.05 -9.02
CA GLN A 33 -3.71 -8.12 -10.13
C GLN A 33 -4.36 -7.80 -11.48
N ALA A 34 -5.55 -8.33 -11.75
CA ALA A 34 -6.27 -8.09 -12.99
C ALA A 34 -6.63 -6.60 -13.14
N LEU A 35 -7.18 -6.01 -12.07
CA LEU A 35 -7.51 -4.58 -12.03
C LEU A 35 -6.28 -3.68 -12.14
N TYR A 36 -5.17 -4.05 -11.50
CA TYR A 36 -3.89 -3.34 -11.67
C TYR A 36 -3.45 -3.32 -13.14
N GLN A 37 -3.51 -4.47 -13.83
CA GLN A 37 -3.14 -4.55 -15.24
C GLN A 37 -4.04 -3.70 -16.13
N GLU A 38 -5.33 -3.61 -15.81
CA GLU A 38 -6.31 -2.86 -16.58
C GLU A 38 -6.20 -1.34 -16.38
N TYR A 39 -6.05 -0.89 -15.12
CA TYR A 39 -6.18 0.52 -14.77
C TYR A 39 -4.86 1.23 -14.40
N CYS A 40 -3.85 0.50 -13.96
CA CYS A 40 -2.63 1.08 -13.39
C CYS A 40 -1.38 0.85 -14.24
N ALA A 41 -1.27 -0.33 -14.87
CA ALA A 41 -0.05 -0.78 -15.53
C ALA A 41 0.38 0.11 -16.71
N SER A 42 -0.56 0.78 -17.38
CA SER A 42 -0.23 1.68 -18.51
C SER A 42 0.70 2.84 -18.11
N CYS A 43 0.65 3.26 -16.84
CA CYS A 43 1.50 4.31 -16.28
C CYS A 43 2.57 3.74 -15.34
N HIS A 44 2.20 2.80 -14.46
CA HIS A 44 3.09 2.28 -13.41
C HIS A 44 3.90 1.05 -13.81
N GLY A 45 3.75 0.59 -15.06
CA GLY A 45 4.42 -0.59 -15.59
C GLY A 45 3.70 -1.89 -15.25
N SER A 46 3.75 -2.87 -16.15
CA SER A 46 3.09 -4.17 -15.99
C SER A 46 3.74 -5.06 -14.92
N ASN A 47 5.00 -4.78 -14.58
CA ASN A 47 5.76 -5.43 -13.51
C ASN A 47 6.00 -4.47 -12.32
N LEU A 48 5.19 -3.43 -12.16
CA LEU A 48 5.28 -2.41 -11.11
C LEU A 48 6.54 -1.53 -11.17
N GLU A 49 7.26 -1.52 -12.29
CA GLU A 49 8.55 -0.87 -12.49
C GLU A 49 8.48 0.66 -12.60
N GLY A 50 7.29 1.23 -12.83
CA GLY A 50 7.12 2.67 -13.03
C GLY A 50 7.68 3.19 -14.33
N GLN A 51 7.88 4.49 -14.40
CA GLN A 51 8.50 5.18 -15.54
C GLN A 51 9.94 5.60 -15.23
N ASP A 52 10.74 5.75 -16.28
CA ASP A 52 12.11 6.25 -16.16
C ASP A 52 12.12 7.65 -15.53
N ASP A 53 13.18 7.95 -14.78
CA ASP A 53 13.40 9.25 -14.14
C ASP A 53 12.23 9.77 -13.30
N TRP A 54 11.43 8.88 -12.72
CA TRP A 54 10.20 9.21 -11.99
C TRP A 54 10.36 10.25 -10.85
N ARG A 55 11.59 10.55 -10.43
CA ARG A 55 11.90 11.60 -9.44
C ARG A 55 12.12 12.97 -10.06
N SER A 56 12.18 13.06 -11.40
CA SER A 56 12.46 14.29 -12.14
C SER A 56 11.16 14.85 -12.72
N PRO A 57 10.77 16.10 -12.39
CA PRO A 57 9.54 16.66 -12.92
C PRO A 57 9.54 16.80 -14.44
N ASN A 58 8.40 16.55 -15.05
CA ASN A 58 8.10 16.90 -16.42
C ASN A 58 8.03 18.44 -16.60
N SER A 59 8.02 18.90 -17.84
CA SER A 59 7.92 20.35 -18.14
C SER A 59 6.62 21.01 -17.68
N ASP A 60 5.57 20.23 -17.47
CA ASP A 60 4.26 20.65 -16.94
C ASP A 60 4.17 20.61 -15.41
N GLY A 61 5.24 20.21 -14.74
CA GLY A 61 5.32 20.10 -13.28
C GLY A 61 4.82 18.79 -12.70
N THR A 62 4.27 17.87 -13.50
CA THR A 62 3.91 16.52 -13.05
C THR A 62 5.15 15.67 -12.85
N LEU A 63 5.06 14.65 -12.00
CA LEU A 63 6.06 13.59 -11.95
C LEU A 63 5.64 12.41 -12.82
N PRO A 64 6.57 11.73 -13.50
CA PRO A 64 6.30 10.44 -14.10
C PRO A 64 5.83 9.43 -13.04
N ALA A 65 5.09 8.41 -13.46
CA ALA A 65 4.52 7.43 -12.54
C ALA A 65 5.63 6.64 -11.81
N PRO A 66 5.64 6.65 -10.46
CA PRO A 66 6.65 5.95 -9.69
C PRO A 66 6.47 4.43 -9.75
N PRO A 67 7.54 3.66 -9.49
CA PRO A 67 7.43 2.23 -9.26
C PRO A 67 6.54 1.89 -8.07
N HIS A 68 5.83 0.78 -8.16
CA HIS A 68 5.07 0.19 -7.06
C HIS A 68 5.77 -1.04 -6.45
N ASP A 69 6.91 -1.47 -6.99
CA ASP A 69 7.77 -2.46 -6.35
C ASP A 69 8.59 -1.86 -5.18
N GLU A 70 9.50 -2.64 -4.62
CA GLU A 70 10.35 -2.18 -3.50
C GLU A 70 11.34 -1.07 -3.87
N THR A 71 11.58 -0.80 -5.15
CA THR A 71 12.48 0.26 -5.62
C THR A 71 11.82 1.64 -5.62
N GLY A 72 10.47 1.66 -5.61
CA GLY A 72 9.67 2.87 -5.49
C GLY A 72 9.55 3.39 -4.06
N HIS A 73 8.48 4.15 -3.81
CA HIS A 73 8.25 4.72 -2.47
C HIS A 73 6.83 4.48 -1.92
N THR A 74 6.00 3.69 -2.59
CA THR A 74 4.63 3.38 -2.19
C THR A 74 4.56 2.86 -0.74
N TRP A 75 5.50 2.01 -0.36
CA TRP A 75 5.60 1.43 0.98
C TRP A 75 6.01 2.41 2.09
N HIS A 76 6.30 3.68 1.76
CA HIS A 76 6.54 4.74 2.74
C HIS A 76 5.25 5.37 3.29
N HIS A 77 4.10 5.07 2.68
CA HIS A 77 2.80 5.64 3.01
C HIS A 77 1.92 4.64 3.76
N ASP A 78 1.00 5.16 4.58
CA ASP A 78 -0.03 4.37 5.23
C ASP A 78 -1.14 3.94 4.25
N ASN A 79 -1.96 2.99 4.66
CA ASN A 79 -3.03 2.43 3.84
C ASN A 79 -4.05 3.51 3.41
N GLN A 80 -4.41 4.41 4.32
CA GLN A 80 -5.42 5.42 4.05
C GLN A 80 -4.96 6.41 2.97
N LEU A 81 -3.72 6.89 3.05
CA LEU A 81 -3.19 7.79 2.02
C LEU A 81 -3.11 7.11 0.66
N LEU A 82 -2.67 5.84 0.61
CA LEU A 82 -2.64 5.08 -0.65
C LEU A 82 -4.03 4.90 -1.24
N PHE A 83 -5.02 4.61 -0.39
CA PHE A 83 -6.42 4.50 -0.81
C PHE A 83 -6.95 5.83 -1.35
N ASP A 84 -6.80 6.92 -0.58
CA ASP A 84 -7.29 8.23 -0.97
C ASP A 84 -6.62 8.73 -2.25
N TYR A 85 -5.31 8.47 -2.40
CA TYR A 85 -4.56 8.84 -3.60
C TYR A 85 -5.10 8.14 -4.85
N THR A 86 -5.51 6.88 -4.72
CA THR A 86 -6.12 6.12 -5.80
C THR A 86 -7.56 6.58 -6.07
N LYS A 87 -8.37 6.70 -5.04
CA LYS A 87 -9.78 7.10 -5.20
C LYS A 87 -9.93 8.53 -5.72
N LEU A 88 -9.23 9.48 -5.13
CA LEU A 88 -9.43 10.92 -5.36
C LEU A 88 -8.48 11.50 -6.41
N GLY A 89 -7.45 10.74 -6.81
CA GLY A 89 -6.33 11.26 -7.57
C GLY A 89 -5.35 12.07 -6.72
N GLY A 90 -4.10 12.14 -7.16
CA GLY A 90 -3.01 12.64 -6.32
C GLY A 90 -3.19 14.08 -5.83
N SER A 91 -3.65 15.00 -6.69
CA SER A 91 -3.81 16.41 -6.29
C SER A 91 -4.86 16.60 -5.19
N ARG A 92 -6.03 15.92 -5.29
CA ARG A 92 -7.09 16.02 -4.28
C ARG A 92 -6.71 15.35 -2.97
N ALA A 93 -6.10 14.17 -3.05
CA ALA A 93 -5.67 13.44 -1.87
C ALA A 93 -4.64 14.22 -1.06
N LEU A 94 -3.64 14.82 -1.72
CA LEU A 94 -2.62 15.62 -1.04
C LEU A 94 -3.17 16.94 -0.52
N ALA A 95 -4.08 17.59 -1.23
CA ALA A 95 -4.76 18.80 -0.74
C ALA A 95 -5.56 18.52 0.55
N ALA A 96 -6.17 17.34 0.67
CA ALA A 96 -6.93 16.94 1.86
C ALA A 96 -6.07 16.83 3.13
N ILE A 97 -4.78 16.53 2.98
CA ILE A 97 -3.80 16.47 4.09
C ILE A 97 -2.93 17.75 4.20
N GLY A 98 -3.34 18.83 3.51
CA GLY A 98 -2.71 20.15 3.63
C GLY A 98 -1.54 20.42 2.68
N VAL A 99 -1.22 19.53 1.74
CA VAL A 99 -0.22 19.77 0.69
C VAL A 99 -0.91 20.47 -0.48
N GLN A 100 -0.70 21.78 -0.59
CA GLN A 100 -1.28 22.62 -1.63
C GLN A 100 -0.36 22.69 -2.86
N ASP A 101 -0.93 23.03 -4.00
CA ASP A 101 -0.21 23.29 -5.26
C ASP A 101 0.59 22.12 -5.83
N PHE A 102 0.32 20.88 -5.37
CA PHE A 102 0.92 19.68 -5.96
C PHE A 102 0.20 19.29 -7.26
N VAL A 103 0.97 19.28 -8.34
CA VAL A 103 0.46 18.87 -9.65
C VAL A 103 0.69 17.37 -9.83
N SER A 104 -0.41 16.59 -9.83
CA SER A 104 -0.37 15.14 -10.02
C SER A 104 -0.86 14.75 -11.41
N GLY A 105 -0.11 13.86 -12.06
CA GLY A 105 -0.56 13.18 -13.28
C GLY A 105 -1.48 11.98 -13.01
N MET A 106 -1.62 11.53 -11.76
CA MET A 106 -2.47 10.39 -11.40
C MET A 106 -3.95 10.82 -11.36
N PRO A 107 -4.84 10.21 -12.17
CA PRO A 107 -6.27 10.51 -12.17
C PRO A 107 -6.97 9.95 -10.93
N ALA A 108 -8.21 10.37 -10.72
CA ALA A 108 -9.10 9.76 -9.75
C ALA A 108 -9.80 8.53 -10.33
N PHE A 109 -10.07 7.54 -9.47
CA PHE A 109 -10.79 6.31 -9.82
C PHE A 109 -12.09 6.13 -9.03
N ASP A 110 -12.58 7.18 -8.35
CA ASP A 110 -13.78 7.15 -7.51
C ASP A 110 -15.07 6.77 -8.29
N ASP A 111 -15.17 7.14 -9.57
CA ASP A 111 -16.30 6.80 -10.45
C ASP A 111 -16.10 5.48 -11.22
N ILE A 112 -14.93 4.83 -11.10
CA ILE A 112 -14.54 3.67 -11.92
C ILE A 112 -14.39 2.41 -11.06
N LEU A 113 -13.74 2.53 -9.90
CA LEU A 113 -13.43 1.43 -9.00
C LEU A 113 -14.21 1.57 -7.69
N SER A 114 -14.80 0.50 -7.22
CA SER A 114 -15.33 0.39 -5.86
C SER A 114 -14.20 0.43 -4.82
N ASP A 115 -14.57 0.63 -3.56
CA ASP A 115 -13.59 0.64 -2.47
C ASP A 115 -12.91 -0.73 -2.31
N ASP A 116 -13.65 -1.83 -2.45
CA ASP A 116 -13.09 -3.17 -2.37
C ASP A 116 -12.10 -3.46 -3.50
N GLU A 117 -12.38 -3.00 -4.72
CA GLU A 117 -11.47 -3.14 -5.86
C GLU A 117 -10.18 -2.35 -5.65
N VAL A 118 -10.26 -1.12 -5.10
CA VAL A 118 -9.06 -0.36 -4.73
C VAL A 118 -8.25 -1.09 -3.67
N TRP A 119 -8.91 -1.64 -2.62
CA TRP A 119 -8.21 -2.42 -1.60
C TRP A 119 -7.59 -3.71 -2.16
N ASN A 120 -8.23 -4.38 -3.11
CA ASN A 120 -7.68 -5.57 -3.79
C ASN A 120 -6.40 -5.19 -4.57
N ILE A 121 -6.41 -4.06 -5.30
CA ILE A 121 -5.24 -3.54 -6.01
C ILE A 121 -4.09 -3.25 -5.04
N LEU A 122 -4.35 -2.53 -3.94
CA LEU A 122 -3.33 -2.18 -2.95
C LEU A 122 -2.76 -3.42 -2.25
N ALA A 123 -3.60 -4.41 -1.95
CA ALA A 123 -3.17 -5.69 -1.39
C ALA A 123 -2.30 -6.47 -2.38
N PHE A 124 -2.66 -6.49 -3.67
CA PHE A 124 -1.82 -7.09 -4.72
C PHE A 124 -0.45 -6.42 -4.77
N ILE A 125 -0.38 -5.09 -4.86
CA ILE A 125 0.89 -4.34 -4.87
C ILE A 125 1.73 -4.73 -3.66
N ARG A 126 1.16 -4.67 -2.45
CA ARG A 126 1.86 -5.01 -1.21
C ARG A 126 2.35 -6.46 -1.19
N SER A 127 1.59 -7.39 -1.75
CA SER A 127 1.96 -8.81 -1.78
C SER A 127 3.23 -9.10 -2.59
N THR A 128 3.61 -8.21 -3.49
CA THR A 128 4.83 -8.33 -4.31
C THR A 128 6.09 -7.91 -3.57
N TRP A 129 5.96 -7.17 -2.46
CA TRP A 129 7.12 -6.68 -1.70
C TRP A 129 7.76 -7.77 -0.85
N PRO A 130 9.08 -7.70 -0.63
CA PRO A 130 9.74 -8.53 0.37
C PRO A 130 9.10 -8.34 1.76
N GLU A 131 9.06 -9.39 2.57
CA GLU A 131 8.43 -9.38 3.92
C GLU A 131 8.92 -8.20 4.79
N ARG A 132 10.22 -7.86 4.70
CA ARG A 132 10.79 -6.71 5.40
C ARG A 132 10.12 -5.40 5.01
N VAL A 133 9.84 -5.19 3.72
CA VAL A 133 9.20 -3.98 3.20
C VAL A 133 7.73 -3.93 3.63
N GLN A 134 7.02 -5.06 3.57
CA GLN A 134 5.65 -5.17 4.07
C GLN A 134 5.55 -4.78 5.56
N LYS A 135 6.49 -5.24 6.40
CA LYS A 135 6.55 -4.88 7.83
C LYS A 135 6.81 -3.39 8.05
N ILE A 136 7.67 -2.78 7.23
CA ILE A 136 7.93 -1.33 7.31
C ILE A 136 6.66 -0.55 6.93
N GLN A 137 5.99 -0.93 5.85
CA GLN A 137 4.75 -0.29 5.43
C GLN A 137 3.65 -0.45 6.49
N ALA A 138 3.46 -1.64 7.05
CA ALA A 138 2.50 -1.87 8.12
C ALA A 138 2.74 -0.95 9.34
N SER A 139 3.99 -0.62 9.64
CA SER A 139 4.35 0.30 10.74
C SER A 139 4.01 1.78 10.46
N ARG A 140 3.62 2.12 9.24
CA ARG A 140 3.15 3.46 8.88
C ARG A 140 1.69 3.69 9.26
N ASN A 141 0.92 2.61 9.35
CA ASN A 141 -0.48 2.70 9.72
C ASN A 141 -0.63 3.12 11.19
N PRO A 142 -1.52 4.09 11.50
CA PRO A 142 -1.76 4.47 12.88
C PRO A 142 -2.37 3.28 13.65
N PRO A 143 -2.07 3.14 14.95
CA PRO A 143 -2.76 2.16 15.78
C PRO A 143 -4.25 2.50 15.83
N HIS A 144 -5.11 1.53 15.56
CA HIS A 144 -6.55 1.70 15.74
C HIS A 144 -6.86 1.91 17.22
N GLN A 145 -7.59 2.99 17.52
CA GLN A 145 -8.08 3.30 18.86
C GLN A 145 -9.38 2.55 19.13
#